data_8a691d8c28b04cf068db7d4b02f6d27c
#
_entry.id   8a691d8c28b04cf068db7d4b02f6d27c
#
_cell.length_a   1.000
_cell.length_b   1.000
_cell.length_c   1.000
_cell.angle_alpha   90.00
_cell.angle_beta   90.00
_cell.angle_gamma   90.00
#
_symmetry.space_group_name_H-M   'P 1'
#
loop_
_entity.id
_entity.type
_entity.pdbx_description
1 polymer ?
#
loop_
_entity_poly.entity_id
_entity_poly.type
_entity_poly.pdbx_seq_one_letter_code
_entity_poly.pdbx_strand_id
1 'polypeptide(L)'
;MKKILFAIPLFAMLLVACDPIVDEISPDPNVTPENLTFELVAKNQGNNNIQIVPTPSRYVKVYDATSDTKLAEGTAPSVQVAPPNKELQVYVTTINSDGSITKSASKSIAVTEYTDLPAIYADIFGTTPDGGYGTTTWTWNTEAEDGCWGNGGFLSNTGPGWWVIRSGEIDRQVTGAGLPDDGLNGWFSLSLSGVQTSRGESGSVKVSEDMVQSGWDVGTIEFSGTIPLLGIQPNQGNARQYVYHILKITEDELRLCAPEPGVTSGGGTAWFWNFKRK
;
A
#
# COMPACT_ATOMS: atom_id res chain seq x y z
N MET A 1 67.72 -70.82 11.30
CA MET A 1 66.49 -70.47 10.52
C MET A 1 65.41 -70.02 11.53
N LYS A 2 65.20 -68.70 11.70
CA LYS A 2 64.27 -68.14 12.69
C LYS A 2 62.89 -67.90 11.99
N LYS A 3 61.86 -68.58 12.46
CA LYS A 3 60.45 -68.30 12.01
C LYS A 3 59.89 -67.15 12.82
N ILE A 4 59.60 -66.08 12.14
CA ILE A 4 58.90 -64.92 12.70
C ILE A 4 57.41 -65.16 12.53
N LEU A 5 56.67 -65.33 13.65
CA LEU A 5 55.20 -65.31 13.68
C LEU A 5 54.71 -63.85 13.68
N PHE A 6 53.95 -63.47 12.67
CA PHE A 6 53.20 -62.23 12.64
C PHE A 6 51.87 -62.44 13.32
N ALA A 7 51.68 -61.80 14.50
CA ALA A 7 50.40 -61.71 15.13
C ALA A 7 49.65 -60.49 14.56
N ILE A 8 48.54 -60.73 13.93
CA ILE A 8 47.63 -59.67 13.45
C ILE A 8 46.67 -59.33 14.59
N PRO A 9 46.63 -58.09 15.12
CA PRO A 9 45.58 -57.71 16.07
C PRO A 9 44.27 -57.52 15.33
N LEU A 10 43.25 -58.29 15.70
CA LEU A 10 41.88 -58.17 15.26
C LEU A 10 41.27 -56.88 15.91
N PHE A 11 41.25 -55.84 15.14
CA PHE A 11 40.58 -54.58 15.56
C PHE A 11 39.08 -54.74 15.39
N ALA A 12 38.39 -55.03 16.48
CA ALA A 12 36.94 -55.05 16.51
C ALA A 12 36.43 -53.59 16.45
N MET A 13 36.00 -53.13 15.27
CA MET A 13 35.24 -51.90 15.12
C MET A 13 33.85 -52.10 15.77
N LEU A 14 33.66 -51.52 16.91
CA LEU A 14 32.31 -51.27 17.48
C LEU A 14 31.67 -50.20 16.60
N LEU A 15 30.82 -50.61 15.68
CA LEU A 15 29.87 -49.74 15.02
C LEU A 15 28.83 -49.38 16.06
N VAL A 16 29.02 -48.20 16.70
CA VAL A 16 27.94 -47.54 17.39
C VAL A 16 26.98 -47.05 16.31
N ALA A 17 25.92 -47.79 16.08
CA ALA A 17 24.79 -47.28 15.33
C ALA A 17 24.21 -46.13 16.13
N CYS A 18 24.49 -44.90 15.71
CA CYS A 18 23.64 -43.79 16.07
C CYS A 18 22.28 -44.09 15.44
N ASP A 19 21.32 -44.55 16.22
CA ASP A 19 19.93 -44.43 15.85
C ASP A 19 19.66 -42.94 15.61
N PRO A 20 19.23 -42.52 14.42
CA PRO A 20 18.77 -41.15 14.28
C PRO A 20 17.62 -40.99 15.28
N ILE A 21 17.75 -40.06 16.19
CA ILE A 21 16.59 -39.58 16.96
C ILE A 21 15.66 -38.98 15.91
N VAL A 22 14.75 -39.77 15.41
CA VAL A 22 13.58 -39.28 14.68
C VAL A 22 12.73 -38.70 15.81
N ASP A 23 12.88 -37.39 16.05
CA ASP A 23 11.82 -36.65 16.71
C ASP A 23 10.59 -36.89 15.84
N GLU A 24 9.74 -37.84 16.23
CA GLU A 24 8.39 -37.94 15.71
C GLU A 24 7.71 -36.64 16.08
N ILE A 25 7.85 -35.63 15.21
CA ILE A 25 6.99 -34.44 15.23
C ILE A 25 5.61 -35.01 15.02
N SER A 26 4.90 -35.22 16.11
CA SER A 26 3.48 -35.62 16.05
C SER A 26 2.80 -34.55 15.18
N PRO A 27 2.23 -34.93 14.04
CA PRO A 27 1.61 -33.92 13.19
C PRO A 27 0.55 -33.18 14.01
N ASP A 28 0.53 -31.86 13.86
CA ASP A 28 -0.49 -31.05 14.55
C ASP A 28 -1.86 -31.68 14.35
N PRO A 29 -2.67 -31.85 15.42
CA PRO A 29 -3.97 -32.49 15.29
C PRO A 29 -4.84 -31.71 14.30
N ASN A 30 -5.64 -32.44 13.52
CA ASN A 30 -6.59 -31.81 12.60
C ASN A 30 -7.55 -30.92 13.40
N VAL A 31 -7.79 -29.74 12.85
CA VAL A 31 -8.74 -28.77 13.39
C VAL A 31 -9.97 -28.70 12.50
N THR A 32 -11.10 -28.35 13.13
CA THR A 32 -12.38 -28.08 12.43
C THR A 32 -12.65 -26.57 12.44
N PRO A 33 -13.60 -26.08 11.64
CA PRO A 33 -13.97 -24.65 11.66
C PRO A 33 -14.37 -24.14 13.05
N GLU A 34 -14.91 -25.00 13.92
CA GLU A 34 -15.40 -24.64 15.25
C GLU A 34 -14.26 -24.47 16.26
N ASN A 35 -13.16 -25.20 16.09
CA ASN A 35 -12.03 -25.16 17.03
C ASN A 35 -10.79 -24.44 16.47
N LEU A 36 -10.80 -24.01 15.19
CA LEU A 36 -9.83 -23.06 14.66
C LEU A 36 -10.30 -21.64 14.98
N THR A 37 -9.74 -21.05 16.01
CA THR A 37 -10.03 -19.66 16.40
C THR A 37 -8.77 -18.80 16.32
N PHE A 38 -8.90 -17.51 16.53
CA PHE A 38 -7.75 -16.60 16.62
C PHE A 38 -8.14 -15.33 17.39
N GLU A 39 -7.13 -14.62 17.90
CA GLU A 39 -7.30 -13.29 18.47
C GLU A 39 -6.67 -12.24 17.57
N LEU A 40 -7.24 -11.04 17.57
CA LEU A 40 -6.72 -9.83 16.94
C LEU A 40 -6.15 -8.95 18.03
N VAL A 41 -4.83 -8.82 18.08
CA VAL A 41 -4.11 -8.10 19.14
C VAL A 41 -3.44 -6.86 18.51
N ALA A 42 -4.01 -5.69 18.75
CA ALA A 42 -3.40 -4.43 18.33
C ALA A 42 -2.18 -4.12 19.20
N LYS A 43 -1.14 -3.48 18.61
CA LYS A 43 0.09 -3.05 19.29
C LYS A 43 -0.21 -2.20 20.54
N ASN A 44 -1.19 -1.30 20.42
CA ASN A 44 -1.83 -0.56 21.48
C ASN A 44 -3.33 -0.47 21.17
N GLN A 45 -4.14 -0.03 22.12
CA GLN A 45 -5.58 0.10 21.88
C GLN A 45 -5.89 0.97 20.67
N GLY A 46 -6.58 0.42 19.68
CA GLY A 46 -6.95 1.10 18.43
C GLY A 46 -5.85 1.23 17.39
N ASN A 47 -4.64 0.72 17.64
CA ASN A 47 -3.50 0.83 16.72
C ASN A 47 -3.71 -0.03 15.46
N ASN A 48 -3.18 0.46 14.35
CA ASN A 48 -3.27 -0.18 13.03
C ASN A 48 -2.33 -1.38 12.81
N ASN A 49 -1.38 -1.62 13.71
CA ASN A 49 -0.51 -2.80 13.67
C ASN A 49 -1.16 -3.91 14.50
N ILE A 50 -1.65 -4.94 13.83
CA ILE A 50 -2.48 -5.98 14.43
C ILE A 50 -1.83 -7.34 14.23
N GLN A 51 -1.53 -8.02 15.32
CA GLN A 51 -1.05 -9.40 15.31
C GLN A 51 -2.25 -10.36 15.35
N ILE A 52 -2.19 -11.40 14.56
CA ILE A 52 -3.17 -12.48 14.49
C ILE A 52 -2.61 -13.66 15.23
N VAL A 53 -3.23 -14.06 16.35
CA VAL A 53 -2.77 -15.14 17.23
C VAL A 53 -3.74 -16.33 17.11
N PRO A 54 -3.40 -17.36 16.33
CA PRO A 54 -4.27 -18.52 16.12
C PRO A 54 -4.30 -19.44 17.36
N THR A 55 -5.46 -20.04 17.59
CA THR A 55 -5.69 -21.07 18.61
C THR A 55 -6.36 -22.30 17.96
N PRO A 56 -5.73 -23.48 17.99
CA PRO A 56 -4.39 -23.77 18.53
C PRO A 56 -3.28 -23.03 17.74
N SER A 57 -2.11 -22.83 18.38
CA SER A 57 -0.96 -22.21 17.72
C SER A 57 -0.50 -23.09 16.55
N ARG A 58 -0.54 -22.53 15.33
CA ARG A 58 -0.17 -23.22 14.09
C ARG A 58 0.05 -22.25 12.95
N TYR A 59 0.64 -22.72 11.86
CA TYR A 59 0.78 -21.91 10.66
C TYR A 59 -0.58 -21.64 10.01
N VAL A 60 -0.88 -20.36 9.79
CA VAL A 60 -2.12 -19.91 9.17
C VAL A 60 -1.84 -18.95 8.01
N LYS A 61 -2.77 -18.89 7.07
CA LYS A 61 -2.89 -17.81 6.09
C LYS A 61 -4.05 -16.92 6.50
N VAL A 62 -3.83 -15.62 6.52
CA VAL A 62 -4.81 -14.58 6.87
C VAL A 62 -5.38 -13.99 5.60
N TYR A 63 -6.69 -13.88 5.53
CA TYR A 63 -7.40 -13.31 4.39
C TYR A 63 -8.32 -12.19 4.84
N ASP A 64 -8.39 -11.13 4.03
CA ASP A 64 -9.44 -10.13 4.15
C ASP A 64 -10.80 -10.79 3.92
N ALA A 65 -11.73 -10.59 4.87
CA ALA A 65 -13.02 -11.29 4.84
C ALA A 65 -13.98 -10.77 3.77
N THR A 66 -13.72 -9.58 3.20
CA THR A 66 -14.54 -8.94 2.18
C THR A 66 -14.07 -9.27 0.77
N SER A 67 -12.75 -9.22 0.55
CA SER A 67 -12.13 -9.37 -0.78
C SER A 67 -11.55 -10.76 -1.03
N ASP A 68 -11.48 -11.63 -0.01
CA ASP A 68 -10.77 -12.92 -0.04
C ASP A 68 -9.26 -12.79 -0.43
N THR A 69 -8.69 -11.59 -0.29
CA THR A 69 -7.27 -11.35 -0.57
C THR A 69 -6.41 -11.82 0.59
N LYS A 70 -5.35 -12.58 0.30
CA LYS A 70 -4.36 -12.97 1.31
C LYS A 70 -3.57 -11.75 1.77
N LEU A 71 -3.60 -11.48 3.09
CA LEU A 71 -2.91 -10.35 3.71
C LEU A 71 -1.57 -10.74 4.33
N ALA A 72 -1.50 -11.89 4.99
CA ALA A 72 -0.32 -12.35 5.71
C ALA A 72 -0.32 -13.87 5.88
N GLU A 73 0.80 -14.44 6.33
CA GLU A 73 0.88 -15.84 6.73
C GLU A 73 1.99 -16.07 7.75
N GLY A 74 1.85 -17.07 8.60
CA GLY A 74 2.81 -17.42 9.65
C GLY A 74 2.13 -18.09 10.85
N THR A 75 2.89 -18.31 11.94
CA THR A 75 2.37 -18.85 13.21
C THR A 75 1.74 -17.78 14.10
N ALA A 76 2.15 -16.52 13.93
CA ALA A 76 1.55 -15.35 14.57
C ALA A 76 1.76 -14.14 13.64
N PRO A 77 1.14 -14.15 12.43
CA PRO A 77 1.38 -13.10 11.44
C PRO A 77 0.83 -11.76 11.91
N SER A 78 1.40 -10.68 11.35
CA SER A 78 0.92 -9.32 11.58
C SER A 78 0.38 -8.71 10.29
N VAL A 79 -0.65 -7.88 10.43
CA VAL A 79 -1.23 -7.08 9.36
C VAL A 79 -1.20 -5.62 9.78
N GLN A 80 -0.73 -4.75 8.90
CA GLN A 80 -0.83 -3.32 9.08
C GLN A 80 -2.02 -2.80 8.27
N VAL A 81 -2.94 -2.13 8.94
CA VAL A 81 -4.08 -1.48 8.29
C VAL A 81 -3.67 -0.08 7.85
N ALA A 82 -3.78 0.19 6.56
CA ALA A 82 -3.50 1.52 6.01
C ALA A 82 -4.78 2.37 5.93
N PRO A 83 -4.69 3.69 6.16
CA PRO A 83 -5.78 4.61 5.86
C PRO A 83 -6.25 4.48 4.39
N PRO A 84 -7.52 4.71 4.09
CA PRO A 84 -8.60 5.20 4.97
C PRO A 84 -9.35 4.11 5.76
N ASN A 85 -8.88 2.86 5.73
CA ASN A 85 -9.56 1.76 6.39
C ASN A 85 -9.52 1.92 7.92
N LYS A 86 -10.68 1.91 8.54
CA LYS A 86 -10.86 2.06 10.01
C LYS A 86 -11.20 0.77 10.72
N GLU A 87 -11.10 -0.36 10.03
CA GLU A 87 -11.40 -1.69 10.55
C GLU A 87 -10.56 -2.71 9.79
N LEU A 88 -10.13 -3.75 10.47
CA LEU A 88 -9.62 -4.98 9.89
C LEU A 88 -10.65 -6.07 10.12
N GLN A 89 -11.16 -6.69 9.05
CA GLN A 89 -12.03 -7.85 9.11
C GLN A 89 -11.36 -9.01 8.39
N VAL A 90 -11.03 -10.07 9.11
CA VAL A 90 -10.25 -11.20 8.56
C VAL A 90 -10.81 -12.55 9.00
N TYR A 91 -10.44 -13.58 8.25
CA TYR A 91 -10.49 -14.97 8.64
C TYR A 91 -9.12 -15.62 8.42
N VAL A 92 -8.89 -16.76 9.05
CA VAL A 92 -7.66 -17.53 8.83
C VAL A 92 -7.98 -18.89 8.22
N THR A 93 -7.03 -19.44 7.45
CA THR A 93 -7.05 -20.83 7.00
C THR A 93 -5.79 -21.55 7.43
N THR A 94 -5.89 -22.86 7.61
CA THR A 94 -4.75 -23.73 7.87
C THR A 94 -4.90 -25.04 7.14
N ILE A 95 -3.78 -25.72 6.90
CA ILE A 95 -3.75 -27.08 6.32
C ILE A 95 -3.61 -28.09 7.44
N ASN A 96 -4.48 -29.07 7.48
CA ASN A 96 -4.44 -30.19 8.39
C ASN A 96 -3.45 -31.27 7.93
N SER A 97 -3.11 -32.21 8.81
CA SER A 97 -2.19 -33.30 8.51
C SER A 97 -2.71 -34.26 7.43
N ASP A 98 -4.03 -34.32 7.22
CA ASP A 98 -4.68 -35.09 6.13
C ASP A 98 -4.75 -34.31 4.80
N GLY A 99 -4.19 -33.10 4.73
CA GLY A 99 -4.20 -32.23 3.57
C GLY A 99 -5.47 -31.40 3.40
N SER A 100 -6.47 -31.56 4.25
CA SER A 100 -7.68 -30.73 4.23
C SER A 100 -7.38 -29.29 4.68
N ILE A 101 -8.14 -28.32 4.13
CA ILE A 101 -8.03 -26.92 4.51
C ILE A 101 -9.20 -26.57 5.41
N THR A 102 -8.89 -26.04 6.59
CA THR A 102 -9.89 -25.51 7.53
C THR A 102 -9.90 -24.00 7.48
N LYS A 103 -11.09 -23.40 7.44
CA LYS A 103 -11.36 -21.96 7.48
C LYS A 103 -12.04 -21.62 8.81
N SER A 104 -11.56 -20.59 9.51
CA SER A 104 -12.19 -20.08 10.75
C SER A 104 -13.41 -19.21 10.47
N ALA A 105 -14.17 -18.90 11.51
CA ALA A 105 -15.07 -17.74 11.48
C ALA A 105 -14.29 -16.44 11.30
N SER A 106 -14.93 -15.40 10.73
CA SER A 106 -14.34 -14.07 10.60
C SER A 106 -14.37 -13.32 11.93
N LYS A 107 -13.37 -12.48 12.16
CA LYS A 107 -13.32 -11.50 13.26
C LYS A 107 -12.94 -10.14 12.75
N SER A 108 -13.35 -9.08 13.47
CA SER A 108 -12.97 -7.71 13.15
C SER A 108 -12.43 -6.97 14.38
N ILE A 109 -11.61 -5.92 14.08
CA ILE A 109 -11.09 -4.99 15.08
C ILE A 109 -11.09 -3.59 14.48
N ALA A 110 -11.55 -2.59 15.26
CA ALA A 110 -11.53 -1.19 14.86
C ALA A 110 -10.13 -0.60 14.94
N VAL A 111 -9.79 0.30 14.00
CA VAL A 111 -8.55 1.06 13.95
C VAL A 111 -8.89 2.54 14.08
N THR A 112 -8.31 3.17 15.08
CA THR A 112 -8.49 4.59 15.40
C THR A 112 -7.18 5.38 15.43
N GLU A 113 -6.05 4.66 15.45
CA GLU A 113 -4.70 5.22 15.51
C GLU A 113 -3.82 4.54 14.46
N TYR A 114 -3.07 5.35 13.72
CA TYR A 114 -2.13 4.88 12.70
C TYR A 114 -0.70 5.24 13.10
N THR A 115 0.16 4.23 13.20
CA THR A 115 1.60 4.38 13.43
C THR A 115 2.38 3.54 12.45
N ASP A 116 3.67 3.82 12.34
CA ASP A 116 4.61 3.03 11.52
C ASP A 116 4.18 2.93 10.03
N LEU A 117 3.45 3.95 9.52
CA LEU A 117 3.10 4.02 8.10
C LEU A 117 4.35 4.29 7.25
N PRO A 118 4.35 3.91 5.96
CA PRO A 118 5.41 4.25 5.02
C PRO A 118 5.76 5.75 5.02
N ALA A 119 7.03 6.09 4.73
CA ALA A 119 7.53 7.47 4.81
C ALA A 119 6.73 8.45 3.93
N ILE A 120 6.24 8.00 2.79
CA ILE A 120 5.42 8.80 1.88
C ILE A 120 4.16 9.40 2.53
N TYR A 121 3.65 8.77 3.61
CA TYR A 121 2.51 9.32 4.35
C TYR A 121 2.87 10.62 5.08
N ALA A 122 4.09 10.73 5.63
CA ALA A 122 4.57 11.96 6.27
C ALA A 122 4.73 13.09 5.23
N ASP A 123 5.20 12.78 4.04
CA ASP A 123 5.35 13.77 2.96
C ASP A 123 4.00 14.28 2.47
N ILE A 124 3.00 13.40 2.32
CA ILE A 124 1.67 13.76 1.81
C ILE A 124 0.81 14.47 2.85
N PHE A 125 0.77 13.96 4.08
CA PHE A 125 -0.13 14.48 5.13
C PHE A 125 0.57 15.48 6.07
N GLY A 126 1.90 15.56 6.03
CA GLY A 126 2.69 16.29 7.01
C GLY A 126 2.72 15.59 8.36
N THR A 127 3.60 16.02 9.24
CA THR A 127 3.71 15.53 10.61
C THR A 127 3.29 16.58 11.62
N THR A 128 2.74 16.15 12.75
CA THR A 128 2.43 16.99 13.91
C THR A 128 3.58 16.95 14.92
N PRO A 129 3.72 17.94 15.81
CA PRO A 129 4.80 17.99 16.80
C PRO A 129 4.86 16.79 17.75
N ASP A 130 3.76 16.09 17.95
CA ASP A 130 3.64 14.87 18.76
C ASP A 130 3.95 13.58 17.96
N GLY A 131 4.39 13.72 16.68
CA GLY A 131 4.77 12.61 15.82
C GLY A 131 3.61 11.94 15.10
N GLY A 132 2.41 12.51 15.17
CA GLY A 132 1.25 12.07 14.38
C GLY A 132 1.26 12.64 12.95
N TYR A 133 0.16 12.39 12.23
CA TYR A 133 -0.06 12.93 10.88
C TYR A 133 -0.99 14.14 10.93
N GLY A 134 -0.69 15.13 10.10
CA GLY A 134 -1.41 16.39 10.02
C GLY A 134 -2.41 16.47 8.85
N THR A 135 -2.61 17.68 8.42
CA THR A 135 -3.38 18.01 7.22
C THR A 135 -2.54 18.93 6.36
N THR A 136 -2.40 18.59 5.09
CA THR A 136 -1.72 19.41 4.09
C THR A 136 -2.76 20.03 3.16
N THR A 137 -2.49 21.24 2.69
CA THR A 137 -3.34 21.92 1.70
C THR A 137 -2.50 22.26 0.48
N TRP A 138 -3.03 21.94 -0.70
CA TRP A 138 -2.37 22.06 -1.97
C TRP A 138 -3.14 23.00 -2.89
N THR A 139 -2.41 23.78 -3.68
CA THR A 139 -2.94 24.66 -4.73
C THR A 139 -2.04 24.58 -5.96
N TRP A 140 -2.41 25.26 -7.05
CA TRP A 140 -1.59 25.29 -8.25
C TRP A 140 -0.17 25.80 -8.01
N ASN A 141 0.83 25.09 -8.53
CA ASN A 141 2.19 25.60 -8.55
C ASN A 141 2.35 26.58 -9.72
N THR A 142 2.06 27.86 -9.46
CA THR A 142 2.12 28.93 -10.45
C THR A 142 3.55 29.27 -10.92
N GLU A 143 4.56 28.74 -10.21
CA GLU A 143 5.98 28.97 -10.46
C GLU A 143 6.64 27.79 -11.19
N ALA A 144 5.88 26.70 -11.44
CA ALA A 144 6.41 25.56 -12.17
C ALA A 144 6.83 25.95 -13.61
N GLU A 145 8.10 25.75 -13.92
CA GLU A 145 8.66 26.10 -15.23
C GLU A 145 7.97 25.36 -16.39
N ASP A 146 7.57 24.10 -16.14
CA ASP A 146 6.86 23.21 -17.06
C ASP A 146 5.32 23.37 -16.99
N GLY A 147 4.82 24.43 -16.31
CA GLY A 147 3.40 24.77 -16.23
C GLY A 147 2.66 24.07 -15.08
N CYS A 148 1.40 24.48 -14.89
CA CYS A 148 0.55 23.98 -13.80
C CYS A 148 -0.12 22.66 -14.13
N TRP A 149 -0.54 22.51 -15.41
CA TRP A 149 -1.35 21.40 -15.90
C TRP A 149 -1.13 21.19 -17.40
N GLY A 150 -1.39 19.98 -17.89
CA GLY A 150 -1.28 19.69 -19.32
C GLY A 150 -1.00 18.23 -19.58
N ASN A 151 -0.58 17.91 -20.82
CA ASN A 151 -0.25 16.55 -21.20
C ASN A 151 1.19 16.40 -21.69
N GLY A 152 1.61 15.14 -21.77
CA GLY A 152 2.94 14.72 -22.24
C GLY A 152 3.01 13.21 -22.38
N GLY A 153 4.20 12.66 -22.58
CA GLY A 153 4.42 11.23 -22.73
C GLY A 153 4.48 10.51 -21.38
N PHE A 154 3.66 9.50 -21.20
CA PHE A 154 3.74 8.60 -20.04
C PHE A 154 5.12 7.96 -19.95
N LEU A 155 5.69 7.83 -18.76
CA LEU A 155 7.05 7.33 -18.46
C LEU A 155 8.20 8.08 -19.16
N SER A 156 7.89 9.12 -19.97
CA SER A 156 8.87 9.90 -20.71
C SER A 156 9.00 11.32 -20.18
N ASN A 157 7.92 11.88 -19.66
CA ASN A 157 7.86 13.20 -19.07
C ASN A 157 7.66 13.11 -17.56
N THR A 158 8.12 14.13 -16.84
CA THR A 158 7.87 14.32 -15.40
C THR A 158 6.99 15.54 -15.10
N GLY A 159 6.40 16.11 -16.15
CA GLY A 159 5.49 17.24 -16.14
C GLY A 159 4.89 17.47 -17.52
N PRO A 160 4.01 18.48 -17.71
CA PRO A 160 3.48 18.86 -19.00
C PRO A 160 4.60 19.10 -20.04
N GLY A 161 4.46 18.58 -21.27
CA GLY A 161 5.49 18.70 -22.28
C GLY A 161 4.98 18.93 -23.70
N TRP A 162 3.76 18.45 -24.02
CA TRP A 162 3.18 18.63 -25.36
C TRP A 162 2.16 19.77 -25.40
N TRP A 163 1.27 19.80 -24.43
CA TRP A 163 0.34 20.89 -24.21
C TRP A 163 0.48 21.35 -22.77
N VAL A 164 0.82 22.63 -22.60
CA VAL A 164 1.23 23.20 -21.33
C VAL A 164 0.31 24.35 -20.97
N ILE A 165 -0.35 24.26 -19.84
CA ILE A 165 -1.21 25.30 -19.27
C ILE A 165 -0.47 25.97 -18.12
N ARG A 166 -0.27 27.27 -18.25
CA ARG A 166 0.36 28.12 -17.24
C ARG A 166 -0.69 28.82 -16.38
N SER A 167 -0.24 29.45 -15.30
CA SER A 167 -1.13 30.10 -14.31
C SER A 167 -2.14 31.06 -14.97
N GLY A 168 -1.76 31.88 -15.93
CA GLY A 168 -2.64 32.82 -16.61
C GLY A 168 -3.78 32.18 -17.45
N GLU A 169 -3.75 30.86 -17.64
CA GLU A 169 -4.74 30.14 -18.43
C GLU A 169 -5.65 29.22 -17.58
N ILE A 170 -5.31 28.97 -16.32
CA ILE A 170 -6.02 28.02 -15.45
C ILE A 170 -7.51 28.39 -15.34
N ASP A 171 -7.85 29.64 -15.06
CA ASP A 171 -9.25 30.04 -14.85
C ASP A 171 -10.12 29.83 -16.10
N ARG A 172 -9.53 29.97 -17.30
CA ARG A 172 -10.21 29.62 -18.55
C ARG A 172 -10.43 28.11 -18.69
N GLN A 173 -9.45 27.30 -18.33
CA GLN A 173 -9.54 25.84 -18.44
C GLN A 173 -10.58 25.27 -17.49
N VAL A 174 -10.58 25.70 -16.23
CA VAL A 174 -11.54 25.21 -15.24
C VAL A 174 -12.98 25.64 -15.58
N THR A 175 -13.16 26.86 -16.15
CA THR A 175 -14.47 27.31 -16.62
C THR A 175 -14.96 26.46 -17.78
N GLY A 176 -14.09 26.18 -18.76
CA GLY A 176 -14.40 25.29 -19.88
C GLY A 176 -14.68 23.84 -19.49
N ALA A 177 -14.09 23.38 -18.40
CA ALA A 177 -14.31 22.05 -17.83
C ALA A 177 -15.56 21.96 -16.94
N GLY A 178 -16.20 23.07 -16.60
CA GLY A 178 -17.33 23.12 -15.65
C GLY A 178 -16.91 22.97 -14.17
N LEU A 179 -15.67 23.31 -13.85
CA LEU A 179 -15.07 23.24 -12.50
C LEU A 179 -14.50 24.62 -12.07
N PRO A 180 -15.30 25.70 -12.03
CA PRO A 180 -14.80 27.06 -11.82
C PRO A 180 -14.09 27.25 -10.49
N ASP A 181 -14.46 26.47 -9.45
CA ASP A 181 -13.83 26.55 -8.11
C ASP A 181 -12.43 25.92 -8.05
N ASP A 182 -11.98 25.29 -9.14
CA ASP A 182 -10.62 24.75 -9.33
C ASP A 182 -9.65 25.81 -9.90
N GLY A 183 -10.07 27.06 -10.08
CA GLY A 183 -9.23 28.14 -10.59
C GLY A 183 -7.99 28.41 -9.76
N LEU A 184 -7.32 29.55 -10.03
CA LEU A 184 -6.04 29.89 -9.36
C LEU A 184 -6.15 29.96 -7.84
N ASN A 185 -7.35 30.26 -7.29
CA ASN A 185 -7.61 30.26 -5.86
C ASN A 185 -8.06 28.89 -5.32
N GLY A 186 -8.22 27.90 -6.20
CA GLY A 186 -8.61 26.54 -5.85
C GLY A 186 -7.60 25.85 -4.93
N TRP A 187 -8.10 24.92 -4.16
CA TRP A 187 -7.31 24.12 -3.24
C TRP A 187 -7.94 22.76 -2.98
N PHE A 188 -7.12 21.83 -2.54
CA PHE A 188 -7.57 20.60 -1.90
C PHE A 188 -6.70 20.29 -0.69
N SER A 189 -7.27 19.67 0.33
CA SER A 189 -6.54 19.26 1.53
C SER A 189 -6.53 17.74 1.64
N LEU A 190 -5.42 17.23 2.18
CA LEU A 190 -5.19 15.79 2.41
C LEU A 190 -4.93 15.56 3.90
N SER A 191 -5.68 14.64 4.49
CA SER A 191 -5.47 14.13 5.85
C SER A 191 -5.79 12.63 5.91
N LEU A 192 -5.37 11.94 6.98
CA LEU A 192 -5.75 10.54 7.20
C LEU A 192 -7.28 10.37 7.32
N SER A 193 -8.01 11.42 7.70
CA SER A 193 -9.47 11.40 7.81
C SER A 193 -10.18 11.66 6.49
N GLY A 194 -9.48 12.11 5.45
CA GLY A 194 -10.06 12.33 4.13
C GLY A 194 -9.51 13.52 3.36
N VAL A 195 -10.23 13.84 2.29
CA VAL A 195 -9.95 14.91 1.32
C VAL A 195 -11.09 15.94 1.38
N GLN A 196 -10.73 17.21 1.29
CA GLN A 196 -11.67 18.32 1.09
C GLN A 196 -11.18 19.18 -0.08
N THR A 197 -12.07 19.83 -0.78
CA THR A 197 -11.75 20.67 -1.95
C THR A 197 -12.45 22.02 -1.87
N SER A 198 -11.92 23.01 -2.59
CA SER A 198 -12.55 24.33 -2.81
C SER A 198 -13.95 24.24 -3.44
N ARG A 199 -14.27 23.15 -4.13
CA ARG A 199 -15.61 22.85 -4.69
C ARG A 199 -16.64 22.46 -3.62
N GLY A 200 -16.23 22.33 -2.34
CA GLY A 200 -17.08 21.77 -1.27
C GLY A 200 -17.28 20.26 -1.36
N GLU A 201 -16.55 19.57 -2.22
CA GLU A 201 -16.54 18.11 -2.28
C GLU A 201 -15.62 17.52 -1.20
N SER A 202 -15.96 16.33 -0.73
CA SER A 202 -15.15 15.56 0.22
C SER A 202 -15.01 14.12 -0.24
N GLY A 203 -13.99 13.46 0.27
CA GLY A 203 -13.70 12.08 -0.08
C GLY A 203 -12.63 11.46 0.80
N SER A 204 -12.07 10.37 0.36
CA SER A 204 -10.92 9.72 1.00
C SER A 204 -9.77 9.60 0.01
N VAL A 205 -8.58 9.32 0.55
CA VAL A 205 -7.38 9.09 -0.23
C VAL A 205 -6.66 7.85 0.31
N LYS A 206 -6.18 7.03 -0.60
CA LYS A 206 -5.29 5.90 -0.33
C LYS A 206 -3.95 6.19 -0.98
N VAL A 207 -2.86 5.90 -0.28
CA VAL A 207 -1.49 6.09 -0.76
C VAL A 207 -0.77 4.75 -0.75
N SER A 208 0.06 4.50 -1.76
CA SER A 208 0.92 3.32 -1.85
C SER A 208 2.30 3.73 -2.37
N GLU A 209 3.35 3.02 -1.93
CA GLU A 209 4.71 3.14 -2.48
C GLU A 209 4.91 2.26 -3.73
N ASP A 210 3.84 1.71 -4.30
CA ASP A 210 3.90 0.93 -5.53
C ASP A 210 4.25 1.85 -6.72
N MET A 211 5.46 1.68 -7.22
CA MET A 211 5.99 2.43 -8.37
C MET A 211 5.75 1.65 -9.66
N VAL A 212 5.39 2.37 -10.72
CA VAL A 212 5.37 1.79 -12.07
C VAL A 212 6.78 1.73 -12.66
N GLN A 213 7.63 2.71 -12.34
CA GLN A 213 9.02 2.75 -12.81
C GLN A 213 9.91 3.46 -11.79
N SER A 214 10.86 2.73 -11.24
CA SER A 214 11.86 3.30 -10.33
C SER A 214 12.59 4.47 -10.97
N GLY A 215 12.71 5.59 -10.24
CA GLY A 215 13.33 6.83 -10.71
C GLY A 215 12.43 7.72 -11.57
N TRP A 216 11.18 7.30 -11.84
CA TRP A 216 10.18 8.12 -12.51
C TRP A 216 9.04 8.53 -11.57
N ASP A 217 8.48 7.59 -10.81
CA ASP A 217 7.50 7.84 -9.77
C ASP A 217 7.99 7.33 -8.41
N VAL A 218 7.33 7.74 -7.33
CA VAL A 218 7.64 7.36 -5.95
C VAL A 218 6.50 6.61 -5.28
N GLY A 219 5.40 6.40 -6.01
CA GLY A 219 4.22 5.69 -5.54
C GLY A 219 2.95 6.15 -6.24
N THR A 220 1.82 5.77 -5.68
CA THR A 220 0.48 6.09 -6.20
C THR A 220 -0.39 6.74 -5.15
N ILE A 221 -1.33 7.59 -5.59
CA ILE A 221 -2.39 8.16 -4.79
C ILE A 221 -3.73 7.93 -5.48
N GLU A 222 -4.69 7.34 -4.76
CA GLU A 222 -6.03 7.05 -5.23
C GLU A 222 -7.04 7.86 -4.43
N PHE A 223 -7.83 8.67 -5.12
CA PHE A 223 -8.91 9.45 -4.56
C PHE A 223 -10.23 8.67 -4.66
N SER A 224 -11.15 8.92 -3.74
CA SER A 224 -12.50 8.38 -3.78
C SER A 224 -13.48 9.45 -3.27
N GLY A 225 -14.62 9.60 -3.95
CA GLY A 225 -15.63 10.61 -3.63
C GLY A 225 -15.36 12.01 -4.20
N THR A 226 -14.09 12.37 -4.42
CA THR A 226 -13.68 13.63 -5.04
C THR A 226 -12.39 13.45 -5.84
N ILE A 227 -11.92 14.49 -6.50
CA ILE A 227 -10.68 14.55 -7.29
C ILE A 227 -9.87 15.80 -6.90
N PRO A 228 -8.54 15.84 -7.13
CA PRO A 228 -7.76 17.08 -6.98
C PRO A 228 -8.21 18.16 -7.97
N LEU A 229 -7.60 19.34 -7.90
CA LEU A 229 -7.92 20.43 -8.82
C LEU A 229 -7.78 19.97 -10.27
N LEU A 230 -8.84 20.21 -11.07
CA LEU A 230 -8.92 19.85 -12.49
C LEU A 230 -8.48 18.38 -12.74
N GLY A 231 -8.83 17.50 -11.81
CA GLY A 231 -8.51 16.06 -11.88
C GLY A 231 -9.35 15.35 -12.93
N ILE A 232 -9.20 15.74 -14.20
CA ILE A 232 -9.96 15.24 -15.36
C ILE A 232 -9.03 14.88 -16.50
N GLN A 233 -9.56 14.14 -17.45
CA GLN A 233 -8.90 13.80 -18.73
C GLN A 233 -9.69 14.42 -19.90
N PRO A 234 -9.26 15.56 -20.45
CA PRO A 234 -9.98 16.25 -21.51
C PRO A 234 -10.25 15.41 -22.76
N ASN A 235 -9.26 14.59 -23.17
CA ASN A 235 -9.41 13.72 -24.34
C ASN A 235 -10.44 12.60 -24.12
N GLN A 236 -10.90 12.41 -22.88
CA GLN A 236 -11.92 11.45 -22.47
C GLN A 236 -13.22 12.14 -22.07
N GLY A 237 -13.54 13.28 -22.69
CA GLY A 237 -14.76 14.05 -22.41
C GLY A 237 -14.79 14.65 -21.01
N ASN A 238 -13.66 15.05 -20.47
CA ASN A 238 -13.50 15.55 -19.10
C ASN A 238 -13.84 14.50 -18.02
N ALA A 239 -13.63 13.21 -18.31
CA ALA A 239 -13.85 12.16 -17.32
C ALA A 239 -12.98 12.41 -16.07
N ARG A 240 -13.57 12.27 -14.89
CA ARG A 240 -12.85 12.40 -13.61
C ARG A 240 -11.82 11.30 -13.48
N GLN A 241 -10.61 11.69 -13.06
CA GLN A 241 -9.48 10.81 -12.82
C GLN A 241 -9.28 10.64 -11.32
N TYR A 242 -9.17 9.39 -10.88
CA TYR A 242 -9.09 9.07 -9.46
C TYR A 242 -7.74 8.49 -9.03
N VAL A 243 -6.99 7.87 -9.94
CA VAL A 243 -5.72 7.20 -9.63
C VAL A 243 -4.57 7.94 -10.31
N TYR A 244 -3.55 8.27 -9.54
CA TYR A 244 -2.40 9.02 -10.04
C TYR A 244 -1.10 8.38 -9.59
N HIS A 245 -0.07 8.45 -10.43
CA HIS A 245 1.31 8.28 -10.06
C HIS A 245 1.82 9.56 -9.39
N ILE A 246 2.54 9.42 -8.28
CA ILE A 246 3.21 10.52 -7.60
C ILE A 246 4.61 10.63 -8.19
N LEU A 247 4.83 11.62 -9.04
CA LEU A 247 6.14 11.85 -9.66
C LEU A 247 7.12 12.54 -8.72
N LYS A 248 6.59 13.39 -7.85
CA LYS A 248 7.35 14.12 -6.86
C LYS A 248 6.47 14.46 -5.67
N ILE A 249 6.99 14.31 -4.49
CA ILE A 249 6.43 14.84 -3.25
C ILE A 249 7.55 15.39 -2.38
N THR A 250 7.39 16.59 -1.91
CA THR A 250 8.24 17.27 -0.95
C THR A 250 7.36 18.09 0.00
N GLU A 251 7.98 18.77 0.97
CA GLU A 251 7.24 19.68 1.84
C GLU A 251 6.44 20.71 1.04
N ASP A 252 6.96 21.20 -0.10
CA ASP A 252 6.41 22.34 -0.85
C ASP A 252 5.77 21.95 -2.19
N GLU A 253 6.02 20.77 -2.73
CA GLU A 253 5.63 20.40 -4.09
C GLU A 253 5.02 19.00 -4.16
N LEU A 254 3.90 18.89 -4.89
CA LEU A 254 3.27 17.62 -5.26
C LEU A 254 3.07 17.60 -6.79
N ARG A 255 3.68 16.63 -7.47
CA ARG A 255 3.47 16.37 -8.90
C ARG A 255 2.75 15.06 -9.11
N LEU A 256 1.66 15.11 -9.86
CA LEU A 256 0.85 13.95 -10.18
C LEU A 256 0.85 13.69 -11.69
N CYS A 257 0.73 12.41 -12.05
CA CYS A 257 0.55 11.97 -13.43
C CYS A 257 -0.52 10.91 -13.52
N ALA A 258 -1.34 10.95 -14.56
CA ALA A 258 -2.26 9.87 -14.89
C ALA A 258 -2.23 9.58 -16.39
N PRO A 259 -1.95 8.34 -16.83
CA PRO A 259 -2.03 7.95 -18.23
C PRO A 259 -3.49 7.91 -18.70
N GLU A 260 -3.71 8.12 -19.99
CA GLU A 260 -5.01 7.86 -20.60
C GLU A 260 -5.36 6.37 -20.60
N PRO A 261 -6.64 6.03 -20.66
CA PRO A 261 -7.08 4.64 -20.68
C PRO A 261 -6.38 3.82 -21.77
N GLY A 262 -5.84 2.65 -21.39
CA GLY A 262 -5.12 1.76 -22.28
C GLY A 262 -3.65 2.11 -22.51
N VAL A 263 -3.15 3.22 -21.99
CA VAL A 263 -1.72 3.56 -22.02
C VAL A 263 -0.99 2.85 -20.89
N THR A 264 -0.15 1.87 -21.24
CA THR A 264 0.59 1.02 -20.29
C THR A 264 2.11 1.05 -20.51
N SER A 265 2.58 1.76 -21.56
CA SER A 265 3.99 1.85 -21.93
C SER A 265 4.40 3.28 -22.24
N GLY A 266 5.71 3.54 -22.27
CA GLY A 266 6.26 4.86 -22.51
C GLY A 266 5.82 5.50 -23.83
N GLY A 267 5.66 6.82 -23.83
CA GLY A 267 5.32 7.64 -25.00
C GLY A 267 3.83 7.78 -25.32
N GLY A 268 2.93 7.05 -24.65
CA GLY A 268 1.49 7.30 -24.74
C GLY A 268 1.08 8.55 -23.98
N THR A 269 -0.11 9.10 -24.28
CA THR A 269 -0.59 10.32 -23.64
C THR A 269 -0.83 10.13 -22.15
N ALA A 270 -0.29 11.04 -21.35
CA ALA A 270 -0.59 11.15 -19.93
C ALA A 270 -0.84 12.63 -19.57
N TRP A 271 -1.58 12.84 -18.52
CA TRP A 271 -1.90 14.13 -17.96
C TRP A 271 -1.08 14.38 -16.71
N PHE A 272 -0.66 15.64 -16.48
CA PHE A 272 0.24 16.05 -15.41
C PHE A 272 -0.33 17.24 -14.65
N TRP A 273 -0.15 17.25 -13.35
CA TRP A 273 -0.58 18.28 -12.41
C TRP A 273 0.59 18.68 -11.52
N ASN A 274 0.85 19.97 -11.43
CA ASN A 274 1.88 20.54 -10.59
C ASN A 274 1.23 21.39 -9.48
N PHE A 275 1.33 20.94 -8.24
CA PHE A 275 0.80 21.62 -7.07
C PHE A 275 1.91 22.08 -6.14
N LYS A 276 1.63 23.13 -5.38
CA LYS A 276 2.46 23.59 -4.27
C LYS A 276 1.67 23.62 -2.97
N ARG A 277 2.37 23.57 -1.86
CA ARG A 277 1.78 23.75 -0.53
C ARG A 277 1.17 25.15 -0.43
N LYS A 278 -0.02 25.23 0.15
CA LYS A 278 -0.73 26.48 0.37
C LYS A 278 -0.46 27.04 1.78
#